data_7dda4d54f58ed5f62a4878a0380691f3
#
_entry.id   7dda4d54f58ed5f62a4878a0380691f3
#
_cell.length_a   1.000
_cell.length_b   1.000
_cell.length_c   1.000
_cell.angle_alpha   90.00
_cell.angle_beta   90.00
_cell.angle_gamma   90.00
#
_symmetry.space_group_name_H-M   'P 1'
#
loop_
_entity.id
_entity.type
_entity.pdbx_description
1 polymer ?
#
loop_
_entity_poly.entity_id
_entity_poly.type
_entity_poly.pdbx_seq_one_letter_code
_entity_poly.pdbx_strand_id
1 'polypeptide(L)'
;MSEKEYEDQIEGRNSVLELLESGKDINKIFIQIGEKHGSINKIISKAKENRIVIVQAEKSKLDKMSQTNNHQGVIAIVPPFEYSSVEDIVEEARKRNEQPFILILDGIEEPHNLGSIIRTAETAGVHGIIIPKRRAAAVNSTVNKVSAGAVQYMKIARVNNINETIKYLKSNDIWICGTDMNTNKYYYEENYNIPIAFVIGSEGFGISRLVKENCDFLVKIPMNGKISSLNASVSAGIVMYEAVKQRKNK
;
A
#
# COMPACT_ATOMS: atom_id res chain seq x y z
N MET A 1 19.16 7.66 26.83
CA MET A 1 17.70 7.72 26.51
C MET A 1 17.43 6.50 25.67
N SER A 2 16.75 5.49 26.22
CA SER A 2 16.39 4.29 25.49
C SER A 2 15.45 4.67 24.35
N GLU A 3 15.82 4.35 23.11
CA GLU A 3 14.89 4.30 22.00
C GLU A 3 13.71 3.41 22.42
N LYS A 4 12.54 4.01 22.61
CA LYS A 4 11.31 3.21 22.68
C LYS A 4 11.19 2.52 21.32
N GLU A 5 11.43 1.21 21.30
CA GLU A 5 10.99 0.37 20.18
C GLU A 5 9.49 0.65 20.00
N TYR A 6 9.16 1.37 18.95
CA TYR A 6 7.77 1.56 18.55
C TYR A 6 7.28 0.22 18.00
N GLU A 7 6.67 -0.57 18.87
CA GLU A 7 5.90 -1.72 18.42
C GLU A 7 4.73 -1.19 17.57
N ASP A 8 4.66 -1.59 16.32
CA ASP A 8 3.51 -1.30 15.48
C ASP A 8 2.32 -2.14 15.95
N GLN A 9 1.11 -1.63 15.74
CA GLN A 9 -0.09 -2.36 16.11
C GLN A 9 -1.08 -2.45 14.95
N ILE A 10 -1.80 -3.58 14.90
CA ILE A 10 -2.85 -3.86 13.93
C ILE A 10 -4.15 -4.07 14.67
N GLU A 11 -5.18 -3.32 14.29
CA GLU A 11 -6.46 -3.26 14.98
C GLU A 11 -7.61 -3.76 14.12
N GLY A 12 -8.58 -4.38 14.78
CA GLY A 12 -9.80 -4.87 14.15
C GLY A 12 -9.71 -6.32 13.69
N ARG A 13 -10.88 -6.98 13.72
CA ARG A 13 -10.98 -8.44 13.55
C ARG A 13 -10.49 -8.93 12.20
N ASN A 14 -10.87 -8.25 11.11
CA ASN A 14 -10.49 -8.66 9.77
C ASN A 14 -8.98 -8.47 9.53
N SER A 15 -8.43 -7.32 9.94
CA SER A 15 -7.01 -7.03 9.78
C SER A 15 -6.12 -8.00 10.57
N VAL A 16 -6.55 -8.38 11.80
CA VAL A 16 -5.82 -9.36 12.61
C VAL A 16 -5.95 -10.78 12.06
N LEU A 17 -7.09 -11.15 11.48
CA LEU A 17 -7.23 -12.43 10.78
C LEU A 17 -6.32 -12.51 9.57
N GLU A 18 -6.31 -11.49 8.74
CA GLU A 18 -5.47 -11.39 7.55
C GLU A 18 -3.98 -11.46 7.92
N LEU A 19 -3.59 -10.76 9.00
CA LEU A 19 -2.24 -10.85 9.54
C LEU A 19 -1.87 -12.29 9.95
N LEU A 20 -2.77 -12.98 10.65
CA LEU A 20 -2.55 -14.38 11.05
C LEU A 20 -2.46 -15.33 9.84
N GLU A 21 -3.13 -15.02 8.75
CA GLU A 21 -3.11 -15.79 7.48
C GLU A 21 -1.86 -15.51 6.63
N SER A 22 -1.29 -14.31 6.76
CA SER A 22 -0.10 -13.91 6.00
C SER A 22 1.20 -14.57 6.47
N GLY A 23 1.19 -15.22 7.66
CA GLY A 23 2.37 -15.86 8.24
C GLY A 23 3.45 -14.88 8.76
N LYS A 24 3.13 -13.59 8.84
CA LYS A 24 4.05 -12.57 9.39
C LYS A 24 4.14 -12.65 10.91
N ASP A 25 5.24 -12.16 11.45
CA ASP A 25 5.50 -12.19 12.90
C ASP A 25 4.51 -11.35 13.69
N ILE A 26 4.04 -11.90 14.80
CA ILE A 26 3.15 -11.25 15.76
C ILE A 26 3.75 -11.45 17.14
N ASN A 27 4.07 -10.34 17.82
CA ASN A 27 4.62 -10.39 19.17
C ASN A 27 3.59 -10.89 20.20
N LYS A 28 2.38 -10.36 20.14
CA LYS A 28 1.25 -10.72 21.03
C LYS A 28 -0.07 -10.17 20.48
N ILE A 29 -1.18 -10.79 20.89
CA ILE A 29 -2.53 -10.33 20.55
C ILE A 29 -3.30 -10.02 21.83
N PHE A 30 -3.79 -8.80 21.95
CA PHE A 30 -4.73 -8.41 23.00
C PHE A 30 -6.15 -8.69 22.55
N ILE A 31 -6.92 -9.38 23.41
CA ILE A 31 -8.33 -9.69 23.17
C ILE A 31 -9.15 -9.20 24.35
N GLN A 32 -10.26 -8.53 24.07
CA GLN A 32 -11.18 -8.04 25.10
C GLN A 32 -11.77 -9.17 25.91
N ILE A 33 -11.78 -9.02 27.23
CA ILE A 33 -12.40 -9.97 28.17
C ILE A 33 -13.88 -10.11 27.84
N GLY A 34 -14.37 -11.36 27.77
CA GLY A 34 -15.77 -11.67 27.48
C GLY A 34 -16.10 -11.78 25.98
N GLU A 35 -15.26 -11.33 25.08
CA GLU A 35 -15.45 -11.49 23.64
C GLU A 35 -15.18 -12.93 23.20
N LYS A 36 -16.25 -13.62 22.77
CA LYS A 36 -16.19 -15.04 22.34
C LYS A 36 -17.02 -15.30 21.08
N HIS A 37 -17.46 -14.26 20.36
CA HIS A 37 -18.37 -14.44 19.24
C HIS A 37 -17.71 -14.15 17.88
N GLY A 38 -18.20 -14.85 16.85
CA GLY A 38 -17.80 -14.60 15.46
C GLY A 38 -16.33 -14.85 15.17
N SER A 39 -15.68 -13.90 14.51
CA SER A 39 -14.28 -13.98 14.06
C SER A 39 -13.25 -14.02 15.20
N ILE A 40 -13.60 -13.62 16.41
CA ILE A 40 -12.71 -13.71 17.59
C ILE A 40 -12.30 -15.16 17.86
N ASN A 41 -13.22 -16.13 17.76
CA ASN A 41 -12.88 -17.53 17.94
C ASN A 41 -11.89 -18.05 16.90
N LYS A 42 -12.01 -17.58 15.65
CA LYS A 42 -11.04 -17.89 14.58
C LYS A 42 -9.66 -17.31 14.90
N ILE A 43 -9.62 -16.06 15.37
CA ILE A 43 -8.38 -15.40 15.80
C ILE A 43 -7.71 -16.19 16.91
N ILE A 44 -8.46 -16.59 17.94
CA ILE A 44 -7.95 -17.38 19.07
C ILE A 44 -7.40 -18.73 18.60
N SER A 45 -8.12 -19.44 17.72
CA SER A 45 -7.67 -20.74 17.18
C SER A 45 -6.37 -20.58 16.43
N LYS A 46 -6.33 -19.68 15.43
CA LYS A 46 -5.14 -19.42 14.63
C LYS A 46 -3.94 -18.90 15.45
N ALA A 47 -4.18 -18.04 16.43
CA ALA A 47 -3.13 -17.58 17.33
C ALA A 47 -2.51 -18.72 18.14
N LYS A 48 -3.34 -19.66 18.63
CA LYS A 48 -2.85 -20.86 19.34
C LYS A 48 -2.09 -21.81 18.41
N GLU A 49 -2.58 -22.05 17.19
CA GLU A 49 -1.91 -22.85 16.18
C GLU A 49 -0.52 -22.30 15.87
N ASN A 50 -0.40 -20.98 15.77
CA ASN A 50 0.85 -20.26 15.50
C ASN A 50 1.69 -19.97 16.77
N ARG A 51 1.27 -20.46 17.94
CA ARG A 51 1.95 -20.27 19.25
C ARG A 51 2.14 -18.79 19.64
N ILE A 52 1.21 -17.92 19.20
CA ILE A 52 1.23 -16.49 19.51
C ILE A 52 0.65 -16.25 20.90
N VAL A 53 1.29 -15.36 21.66
CA VAL A 53 0.84 -14.99 23.01
C VAL A 53 -0.47 -14.22 22.93
N ILE A 54 -1.51 -14.71 23.63
CA ILE A 54 -2.81 -14.04 23.78
C ILE A 54 -2.89 -13.43 25.17
N VAL A 55 -3.17 -12.12 25.22
CA VAL A 55 -3.35 -11.35 26.45
C VAL A 55 -4.80 -10.92 26.56
N GLN A 56 -5.50 -11.35 27.61
CA GLN A 56 -6.85 -10.86 27.92
C GLN A 56 -6.75 -9.46 28.51
N ALA A 57 -7.55 -8.53 28.01
CA ALA A 57 -7.52 -7.13 28.44
C ALA A 57 -8.93 -6.54 28.57
N GLU A 58 -9.11 -5.64 29.54
CA GLU A 58 -10.32 -4.84 29.69
C GLU A 58 -10.53 -3.94 28.46
N LYS A 59 -11.79 -3.66 28.10
CA LYS A 59 -12.13 -2.76 27.01
C LYS A 59 -11.41 -1.41 27.15
N SER A 60 -11.41 -0.84 28.35
CA SER A 60 -10.78 0.44 28.66
C SER A 60 -9.26 0.47 28.35
N LYS A 61 -8.58 -0.68 28.47
CA LYS A 61 -7.17 -0.81 28.08
C LYS A 61 -7.02 -0.80 26.56
N LEU A 62 -7.87 -1.52 25.85
CA LEU A 62 -7.86 -1.54 24.38
C LEU A 62 -8.23 -0.17 23.80
N ASP A 63 -9.21 0.53 24.38
CA ASP A 63 -9.59 1.90 23.98
C ASP A 63 -8.39 2.87 24.12
N LYS A 64 -7.59 2.75 25.19
CA LYS A 64 -6.37 3.58 25.39
C LYS A 64 -5.23 3.23 24.45
N MET A 65 -5.13 1.97 24.04
CA MET A 65 -4.10 1.51 23.10
C MET A 65 -4.49 1.85 21.65
N SER A 66 -5.78 1.90 21.35
CA SER A 66 -6.28 2.05 19.99
C SER A 66 -5.86 3.39 19.37
N GLN A 67 -5.28 3.33 18.17
CA GLN A 67 -4.95 4.48 17.35
C GLN A 67 -6.08 4.86 16.40
N THR A 68 -6.96 3.90 16.09
CA THR A 68 -8.05 4.07 15.11
C THR A 68 -9.42 4.24 15.74
N ASN A 69 -9.52 4.17 17.08
CA ASN A 69 -10.77 4.16 17.84
C ASN A 69 -11.79 3.08 17.41
N ASN A 70 -11.33 2.04 16.72
CA ASN A 70 -12.18 0.97 16.20
C ASN A 70 -11.46 -0.38 16.22
N HIS A 71 -11.01 -0.82 17.39
CA HIS A 71 -10.28 -2.07 17.59
C HIS A 71 -11.16 -3.33 17.54
N GLN A 72 -12.49 -3.21 17.64
CA GLN A 72 -13.43 -4.35 17.59
C GLN A 72 -13.11 -5.49 18.59
N GLY A 73 -12.54 -5.15 19.74
CA GLY A 73 -12.16 -6.09 20.79
C GLY A 73 -10.82 -6.83 20.55
N VAL A 74 -10.02 -6.45 19.56
CA VAL A 74 -8.73 -7.08 19.27
C VAL A 74 -7.69 -6.10 18.77
N ILE A 75 -6.45 -6.22 19.30
CA ILE A 75 -5.24 -5.49 18.85
C ILE A 75 -4.08 -6.49 18.82
N ALA A 76 -3.40 -6.62 17.69
CA ALA A 76 -2.16 -7.35 17.55
C ALA A 76 -0.99 -6.37 17.62
N ILE A 77 0.05 -6.72 18.37
CA ILE A 77 1.32 -6.02 18.40
C ILE A 77 2.28 -6.77 17.49
N VAL A 78 2.86 -6.05 16.56
CA VAL A 78 3.74 -6.58 15.52
C VAL A 78 5.09 -5.88 15.54
N PRO A 79 6.16 -6.51 15.03
CA PRO A 79 7.39 -5.78 14.74
C PRO A 79 7.11 -4.63 13.74
N PRO A 80 7.97 -3.62 13.66
CA PRO A 80 7.85 -2.56 12.68
C PRO A 80 7.72 -3.11 11.26
N PHE A 81 6.92 -2.43 10.41
CA PHE A 81 6.72 -2.87 9.02
C PHE A 81 8.06 -2.96 8.27
N GLU A 82 8.38 -4.12 7.74
CA GLU A 82 9.59 -4.34 6.96
C GLU A 82 9.36 -3.93 5.50
N TYR A 83 10.09 -2.87 5.10
CA TYR A 83 10.07 -2.40 3.73
C TYR A 83 10.97 -3.27 2.85
N SER A 84 10.47 -3.63 1.68
CA SER A 84 11.24 -4.30 0.63
C SER A 84 12.24 -3.34 -0.03
N SER A 85 13.21 -3.86 -0.76
CA SER A 85 14.00 -3.08 -1.70
C SER A 85 13.27 -2.87 -3.03
N VAL A 86 13.75 -1.96 -3.87
CA VAL A 86 13.21 -1.79 -5.23
C VAL A 86 13.56 -3.00 -6.10
N GLU A 87 14.72 -3.59 -5.85
CA GLU A 87 15.21 -4.82 -6.47
C GLU A 87 14.25 -5.99 -6.21
N ASP A 88 13.75 -6.12 -4.96
CA ASP A 88 12.78 -7.16 -4.59
C ASP A 88 11.45 -7.03 -5.36
N ILE A 89 11.03 -5.80 -5.66
CA ILE A 89 9.83 -5.55 -6.46
C ILE A 89 10.02 -5.98 -7.90
N VAL A 90 11.16 -5.64 -8.50
CA VAL A 90 11.49 -6.04 -9.88
C VAL A 90 11.64 -7.56 -9.98
N GLU A 91 12.29 -8.18 -8.98
CA GLU A 91 12.48 -9.63 -8.92
C GLU A 91 11.16 -10.37 -8.73
N GLU A 92 10.18 -9.79 -8.03
CA GLU A 92 8.84 -10.37 -7.88
C GLU A 92 8.14 -10.56 -9.25
N ALA A 93 8.24 -9.57 -10.13
CA ALA A 93 7.69 -9.68 -11.49
C ALA A 93 8.38 -10.80 -12.29
N ARG A 94 9.71 -10.91 -12.16
CA ARG A 94 10.50 -11.98 -12.81
C ARG A 94 10.11 -13.37 -12.30
N LYS A 95 9.95 -13.53 -10.97
CA LYS A 95 9.52 -14.79 -10.35
C LYS A 95 8.14 -15.24 -10.81
N ARG A 96 7.23 -14.29 -11.04
CA ARG A 96 5.89 -14.57 -11.61
C ARG A 96 5.90 -14.77 -13.11
N ASN A 97 7.04 -14.57 -13.77
CA ASN A 97 7.15 -14.55 -15.25
C ASN A 97 6.16 -13.56 -15.89
N GLU A 98 6.01 -12.39 -15.25
CA GLU A 98 5.11 -11.33 -15.66
C GLU A 98 5.91 -10.05 -16.01
N GLN A 99 5.32 -9.23 -16.87
CA GLN A 99 5.87 -7.91 -17.12
C GLN A 99 5.73 -7.02 -15.89
N PRO A 100 6.79 -6.32 -15.43
CA PRO A 100 6.72 -5.42 -14.30
C PRO A 100 5.52 -4.48 -14.35
N PHE A 101 4.81 -4.39 -13.24
CA PHE A 101 3.70 -3.49 -13.01
C PHE A 101 3.88 -2.87 -11.62
N ILE A 102 4.34 -1.63 -11.56
CA ILE A 102 4.82 -0.97 -10.36
C ILE A 102 4.11 0.36 -10.18
N LEU A 103 3.92 0.79 -8.92
CA LEU A 103 3.49 2.14 -8.60
C LEU A 103 4.61 2.92 -7.91
N ILE A 104 4.75 4.19 -8.25
CA ILE A 104 5.58 5.19 -7.56
C ILE A 104 4.63 6.28 -7.04
N LEU A 105 4.64 6.52 -5.74
CA LEU A 105 3.77 7.51 -5.10
C LEU A 105 4.60 8.74 -4.72
N ASP A 106 4.36 9.86 -5.38
CA ASP A 106 5.07 11.12 -5.15
C ASP A 106 4.24 12.09 -4.31
N GLY A 107 4.50 12.12 -3.00
CA GLY A 107 3.84 13.06 -2.09
C GLY A 107 2.47 12.59 -1.58
N ILE A 108 2.22 11.31 -1.48
CA ILE A 108 1.00 10.77 -0.85
C ILE A 108 1.21 10.70 0.67
N GLU A 109 0.78 11.75 1.37
CA GLU A 109 1.00 11.93 2.81
C GLU A 109 -0.16 11.39 3.66
N GLU A 110 -1.36 11.21 3.09
CA GLU A 110 -2.54 10.78 3.81
C GLU A 110 -2.58 9.25 3.92
N PRO A 111 -2.59 8.67 5.16
CA PRO A 111 -2.62 7.21 5.35
C PRO A 111 -3.85 6.53 4.71
N HIS A 112 -5.00 7.20 4.66
CA HIS A 112 -6.19 6.67 4.02
C HIS A 112 -5.99 6.50 2.51
N ASN A 113 -5.33 7.45 1.84
CA ASN A 113 -5.00 7.32 0.42
C ASN A 113 -4.01 6.18 0.19
N LEU A 114 -2.94 6.11 0.97
CA LEU A 114 -1.97 5.03 0.86
C LEU A 114 -2.62 3.65 1.05
N GLY A 115 -3.45 3.47 2.09
CA GLY A 115 -4.16 2.23 2.34
C GLY A 115 -5.11 1.83 1.20
N SER A 116 -5.85 2.79 0.65
CA SER A 116 -6.75 2.57 -0.50
C SER A 116 -5.99 2.20 -1.77
N ILE A 117 -4.84 2.86 -2.03
CA ILE A 117 -3.96 2.53 -3.16
C ILE A 117 -3.39 1.12 -3.01
N ILE A 118 -2.89 0.76 -1.83
CA ILE A 118 -2.34 -0.58 -1.56
C ILE A 118 -3.39 -1.66 -1.82
N ARG A 119 -4.62 -1.47 -1.34
CA ARG A 119 -5.72 -2.42 -1.55
C ARG A 119 -6.03 -2.58 -3.04
N THR A 120 -6.12 -1.50 -3.77
CA THR A 120 -6.41 -1.52 -5.21
C THR A 120 -5.24 -2.12 -6.00
N ALA A 121 -4.00 -1.80 -5.61
CA ALA A 121 -2.80 -2.32 -6.26
C ALA A 121 -2.67 -3.84 -6.09
N GLU A 122 -2.96 -4.36 -4.91
CA GLU A 122 -2.97 -5.81 -4.66
C GLU A 122 -3.99 -6.50 -5.56
N THR A 123 -5.24 -6.02 -5.57
CA THR A 123 -6.31 -6.61 -6.41
C THR A 123 -6.07 -6.45 -7.91
N ALA A 124 -5.30 -5.44 -8.33
CA ALA A 124 -4.88 -5.22 -9.71
C ALA A 124 -3.67 -6.06 -10.14
N GLY A 125 -3.03 -6.79 -9.22
CA GLY A 125 -1.84 -7.59 -9.50
C GLY A 125 -0.56 -6.76 -9.67
N VAL A 126 -0.48 -5.59 -9.03
CA VAL A 126 0.74 -4.77 -8.97
C VAL A 126 1.83 -5.51 -8.19
N HIS A 127 3.06 -5.53 -8.71
CA HIS A 127 4.18 -6.24 -8.08
C HIS A 127 4.77 -5.52 -6.87
N GLY A 128 4.61 -4.20 -6.80
CA GLY A 128 5.04 -3.42 -5.64
C GLY A 128 4.80 -1.93 -5.77
N ILE A 129 4.91 -1.27 -4.62
CA ILE A 129 4.71 0.18 -4.47
C ILE A 129 5.99 0.81 -3.94
N ILE A 130 6.37 1.94 -4.51
CA ILE A 130 7.54 2.71 -4.13
C ILE A 130 7.08 4.04 -3.53
N ILE A 131 7.51 4.34 -2.31
CA ILE A 131 7.21 5.59 -1.59
C ILE A 131 8.51 6.30 -1.19
N PRO A 132 8.56 7.64 -1.15
CA PRO A 132 9.71 8.35 -0.62
C PRO A 132 9.76 8.27 0.91
N LYS A 133 10.96 8.43 1.50
CA LYS A 133 11.13 8.50 2.97
C LYS A 133 10.58 9.78 3.58
N ARG A 134 10.44 10.84 2.79
CA ARG A 134 9.92 12.15 3.22
C ARG A 134 8.71 12.51 2.39
N ARG A 135 7.77 13.25 2.97
CA ARG A 135 6.51 13.67 2.33
C ARG A 135 5.71 12.48 1.80
N ALA A 136 5.62 11.43 2.59
CA ALA A 136 4.80 10.26 2.31
C ALA A 136 4.29 9.65 3.62
N ALA A 137 3.09 9.10 3.58
CA ALA A 137 2.58 8.28 4.66
C ALA A 137 3.47 7.04 4.83
N ALA A 138 3.78 6.71 6.07
CA ALA A 138 4.40 5.43 6.41
C ALA A 138 3.32 4.35 6.57
N VAL A 139 3.71 3.10 6.38
CA VAL A 139 2.83 1.97 6.70
C VAL A 139 2.65 1.91 8.22
N ASN A 140 1.42 2.05 8.67
CA ASN A 140 1.02 2.03 10.07
C ASN A 140 -0.32 1.30 10.25
N SER A 141 -0.86 1.29 11.45
CA SER A 141 -2.15 0.65 11.78
C SER A 141 -3.33 1.18 10.95
N THR A 142 -3.37 2.48 10.65
CA THR A 142 -4.40 3.08 9.80
C THR A 142 -4.29 2.56 8.37
N VAL A 143 -3.08 2.54 7.79
CA VAL A 143 -2.84 1.99 6.45
C VAL A 143 -3.22 0.51 6.38
N ASN A 144 -2.83 -0.28 7.39
CA ASN A 144 -3.20 -1.69 7.46
C ASN A 144 -4.72 -1.89 7.49
N LYS A 145 -5.42 -1.10 8.28
CA LYS A 145 -6.88 -1.18 8.38
C LYS A 145 -7.59 -0.77 7.09
N VAL A 146 -7.19 0.36 6.49
CA VAL A 146 -7.79 0.87 5.26
C VAL A 146 -7.50 -0.05 4.07
N SER A 147 -6.31 -0.64 4.02
CA SER A 147 -5.97 -1.63 3.00
C SER A 147 -6.69 -2.97 3.17
N ALA A 148 -7.48 -3.14 4.25
CA ALA A 148 -8.15 -4.40 4.62
C ALA A 148 -7.18 -5.61 4.67
N GLY A 149 -5.94 -5.38 5.10
CA GLY A 149 -4.89 -6.39 5.19
C GLY A 149 -4.06 -6.60 3.92
N ALA A 150 -4.42 -6.00 2.78
CA ALA A 150 -3.67 -6.14 1.52
C ALA A 150 -2.20 -5.75 1.64
N VAL A 151 -1.84 -4.88 2.59
CA VAL A 151 -0.46 -4.50 2.89
C VAL A 151 0.42 -5.71 3.26
N GLN A 152 -0.15 -6.80 3.74
CA GLN A 152 0.58 -8.01 4.11
C GLN A 152 1.11 -8.79 2.89
N TYR A 153 0.47 -8.61 1.74
CA TYR A 153 0.79 -9.28 0.48
C TYR A 153 1.55 -8.39 -0.51
N MET A 154 1.60 -7.08 -0.25
CA MET A 154 2.19 -6.10 -1.15
C MET A 154 3.64 -5.79 -0.77
N LYS A 155 4.56 -5.87 -1.74
CA LYS A 155 5.92 -5.35 -1.58
C LYS A 155 5.88 -3.82 -1.61
N ILE A 156 6.43 -3.19 -0.57
CA ILE A 156 6.53 -1.73 -0.48
C ILE A 156 7.98 -1.35 -0.25
N ALA A 157 8.55 -0.58 -1.16
CA ALA A 157 9.90 -0.04 -1.02
C ALA A 157 9.86 1.42 -0.57
N ARG A 158 10.77 1.77 0.35
CA ARG A 158 10.90 3.13 0.87
C ARG A 158 12.24 3.73 0.48
N VAL A 159 12.21 4.72 -0.42
CA VAL A 159 13.41 5.24 -1.09
C VAL A 159 13.78 6.65 -0.64
N ASN A 160 15.07 6.99 -0.70
CA ASN A 160 15.56 8.33 -0.39
C ASN A 160 15.26 9.33 -1.53
N ASN A 161 15.31 8.86 -2.79
CA ASN A 161 15.21 9.69 -3.98
C ASN A 161 14.45 8.97 -5.10
N ILE A 162 13.26 9.47 -5.42
CA ILE A 162 12.42 8.91 -6.50
C ILE A 162 13.13 9.02 -7.86
N ASN A 163 13.86 10.10 -8.14
CA ASN A 163 14.51 10.27 -9.44
C ASN A 163 15.62 9.25 -9.68
N GLU A 164 16.40 8.90 -8.67
CA GLU A 164 17.39 7.82 -8.76
C GLU A 164 16.73 6.46 -8.95
N THR A 165 15.61 6.24 -8.26
CA THR A 165 14.81 5.03 -8.43
C THR A 165 14.23 4.92 -9.84
N ILE A 166 13.74 6.01 -10.41
CA ILE A 166 13.29 6.05 -11.80
C ILE A 166 14.42 5.67 -12.76
N LYS A 167 15.63 6.21 -12.57
CA LYS A 167 16.79 5.84 -13.39
C LYS A 167 17.11 4.35 -13.29
N TYR A 168 17.05 3.80 -12.08
CA TYR A 168 17.26 2.36 -11.88
C TYR A 168 16.19 1.52 -12.59
N LEU A 169 14.90 1.90 -12.48
CA LEU A 169 13.82 1.19 -13.18
C LEU A 169 14.00 1.25 -14.71
N LYS A 170 14.36 2.41 -15.26
CA LYS A 170 14.67 2.56 -16.69
C LYS A 170 15.85 1.69 -17.14
N SER A 171 16.89 1.57 -16.32
CA SER A 171 18.02 0.66 -16.62
C SER A 171 17.64 -0.83 -16.56
N ASN A 172 16.45 -1.15 -16.06
CA ASN A 172 15.82 -2.48 -16.10
C ASN A 172 14.71 -2.58 -17.14
N ASP A 173 14.71 -1.72 -18.17
CA ASP A 173 13.74 -1.68 -19.28
C ASP A 173 12.28 -1.46 -18.83
N ILE A 174 12.07 -0.75 -17.72
CA ILE A 174 10.74 -0.43 -17.21
C ILE A 174 10.39 1.02 -17.59
N TRP A 175 9.34 1.19 -18.35
CA TRP A 175 8.81 2.49 -18.77
C TRP A 175 8.15 3.22 -17.62
N ILE A 176 8.30 4.54 -17.58
CA ILE A 176 7.75 5.39 -16.52
C ILE A 176 6.63 6.26 -17.08
N CYS A 177 5.41 6.00 -16.63
CA CYS A 177 4.22 6.76 -17.00
C CYS A 177 3.78 7.67 -15.84
N GLY A 178 3.84 8.99 -16.03
CA GLY A 178 3.35 9.95 -15.03
C GLY A 178 1.90 10.37 -15.27
N THR A 179 1.14 10.63 -14.18
CA THR A 179 -0.20 11.21 -14.28
C THR A 179 -0.12 12.74 -14.14
N ASP A 180 -0.50 13.50 -15.16
CA ASP A 180 -0.47 14.96 -15.15
C ASP A 180 -1.60 15.53 -15.99
N MET A 181 -2.32 16.54 -15.46
CA MET A 181 -3.44 17.18 -16.17
C MET A 181 -3.02 18.04 -17.36
N ASN A 182 -1.77 18.52 -17.35
CA ASN A 182 -1.24 19.43 -18.37
C ASN A 182 -0.60 18.69 -19.57
N THR A 183 -0.99 17.44 -19.82
CA THR A 183 -0.62 16.69 -21.02
C THR A 183 -1.77 16.62 -22.01
N ASN A 184 -1.48 16.30 -23.28
CA ASN A 184 -2.51 16.14 -24.32
C ASN A 184 -3.05 14.72 -24.40
N LYS A 185 -2.31 13.71 -23.93
CA LYS A 185 -2.67 12.29 -24.04
C LYS A 185 -3.58 11.84 -22.90
N TYR A 186 -4.65 11.16 -23.23
CA TYR A 186 -5.52 10.52 -22.25
C TYR A 186 -4.96 9.17 -21.81
N TYR A 187 -5.26 8.76 -20.56
CA TYR A 187 -4.75 7.53 -19.96
C TYR A 187 -5.09 6.26 -20.75
N TYR A 188 -6.17 6.26 -21.54
CA TYR A 188 -6.61 5.12 -22.34
C TYR A 188 -6.05 5.12 -23.78
N GLU A 189 -5.22 6.08 -24.15
CA GLU A 189 -4.61 6.20 -25.49
C GLU A 189 -3.21 5.56 -25.57
N GLU A 190 -2.64 5.16 -24.42
CA GLU A 190 -1.31 4.56 -24.32
C GLU A 190 -1.38 3.03 -24.17
N ASN A 191 -0.32 2.35 -24.57
CA ASN A 191 -0.18 0.91 -24.41
C ASN A 191 0.49 0.58 -23.08
N TYR A 192 -0.21 -0.13 -22.20
CA TYR A 192 0.28 -0.59 -20.91
C TYR A 192 0.62 -2.09 -20.85
N ASN A 193 0.56 -2.76 -21.98
CA ASN A 193 1.00 -4.16 -22.09
C ASN A 193 2.52 -4.24 -22.31
N ILE A 194 3.25 -3.55 -21.45
CA ILE A 194 4.71 -3.40 -21.39
C ILE A 194 5.16 -3.40 -19.93
N PRO A 195 6.47 -3.60 -19.65
CA PRO A 195 7.01 -3.33 -18.30
C PRO A 195 6.79 -1.86 -17.94
N ILE A 196 6.04 -1.56 -16.87
CA ILE A 196 5.63 -0.19 -16.57
C ILE A 196 5.63 0.12 -15.08
N ALA A 197 6.02 1.35 -14.73
CA ALA A 197 5.80 1.97 -13.45
C ALA A 197 4.96 3.25 -13.62
N PHE A 198 3.81 3.30 -12.97
CA PHE A 198 2.98 4.51 -12.91
C PHE A 198 3.43 5.41 -11.78
N VAL A 199 3.56 6.70 -12.05
CA VAL A 199 3.79 7.73 -11.03
C VAL A 199 2.50 8.45 -10.73
N ILE A 200 2.08 8.39 -9.46
CA ILE A 200 0.89 9.06 -8.94
C ILE A 200 1.34 10.18 -8.00
N GLY A 201 0.91 11.38 -8.30
CA GLY A 201 1.22 12.57 -7.49
C GLY A 201 0.18 12.85 -6.41
N SER A 202 0.48 13.83 -5.54
CA SER A 202 -0.43 14.31 -4.50
C SER A 202 -1.64 15.07 -5.07
N GLU A 203 -2.72 15.15 -4.29
CA GLU A 203 -4.02 15.73 -4.71
C GLU A 203 -3.93 17.21 -5.09
N GLY A 204 -3.08 18.01 -4.59
CA GLY A 204 -3.01 19.44 -4.88
C GLY A 204 -1.89 19.80 -5.85
N PHE A 205 -0.75 19.14 -5.71
CA PHE A 205 0.47 19.50 -6.42
C PHE A 205 0.79 18.57 -7.59
N GLY A 206 0.11 17.40 -7.68
CA GLY A 206 0.42 16.40 -8.68
C GLY A 206 1.81 15.79 -8.48
N ILE A 207 2.46 15.43 -9.57
CA ILE A 207 3.82 14.90 -9.59
C ILE A 207 4.82 16.06 -9.52
N SER A 208 5.87 15.93 -8.72
CA SER A 208 6.93 16.94 -8.61
C SER A 208 7.64 17.17 -9.96
N ARG A 209 8.11 18.39 -10.20
CA ARG A 209 8.67 18.79 -11.50
C ARG A 209 9.78 17.87 -11.99
N LEU A 210 10.76 17.56 -11.15
CA LEU A 210 11.87 16.69 -11.54
C LEU A 210 11.44 15.24 -11.80
N VAL A 211 10.47 14.73 -11.06
CA VAL A 211 9.90 13.39 -11.30
C VAL A 211 9.16 13.38 -12.64
N LYS A 212 8.39 14.43 -12.94
CA LYS A 212 7.70 14.60 -14.21
C LYS A 212 8.66 14.66 -15.41
N GLU A 213 9.75 15.41 -15.30
CA GLU A 213 10.79 15.49 -16.34
C GLU A 213 11.50 14.15 -16.59
N ASN A 214 11.52 13.25 -15.61
CA ASN A 214 12.10 11.91 -15.72
C ASN A 214 11.10 10.82 -16.19
N CYS A 215 9.80 11.14 -16.33
CA CYS A 215 8.84 10.21 -16.93
C CYS A 215 9.11 10.07 -18.45
N ASP A 216 8.86 8.88 -18.99
CA ASP A 216 8.98 8.65 -20.45
C ASP A 216 7.80 9.25 -21.19
N PHE A 217 6.63 9.20 -20.56
CA PHE A 217 5.41 9.84 -21.07
C PHE A 217 4.46 10.20 -19.92
N LEU A 218 3.52 11.09 -20.26
CA LEU A 218 2.54 11.60 -19.32
C LEU A 218 1.14 11.36 -19.86
N VAL A 219 0.22 11.02 -18.96
CA VAL A 219 -1.19 10.81 -19.30
C VAL A 219 -2.10 11.57 -18.34
N LYS A 220 -3.29 11.93 -18.83
CA LYS A 220 -4.32 12.57 -18.02
C LYS A 220 -5.58 11.74 -17.95
N ILE A 221 -6.31 11.89 -16.84
CA ILE A 221 -7.68 11.43 -16.70
C ILE A 221 -8.60 12.61 -17.09
N PRO A 222 -9.58 12.43 -18.01
CA PRO A 222 -10.45 13.53 -18.42
C PRO A 222 -11.30 14.04 -17.26
N MET A 223 -11.35 15.37 -17.10
CA MET A 223 -12.18 16.07 -16.10
C MET A 223 -13.26 16.87 -16.83
N ASN A 224 -14.52 16.46 -16.69
CA ASN A 224 -15.66 17.11 -17.32
C ASN A 224 -16.44 18.03 -16.36
N GLY A 225 -16.01 18.11 -15.11
CA GLY A 225 -16.64 18.91 -14.05
C GLY A 225 -15.92 20.23 -13.80
N LYS A 226 -16.36 20.93 -12.75
CA LYS A 226 -15.72 22.18 -12.28
C LYS A 226 -14.49 21.93 -11.39
N ILE A 227 -14.39 20.74 -10.80
CA ILE A 227 -13.25 20.35 -9.96
C ILE A 227 -12.14 19.84 -10.85
N SER A 228 -10.93 20.32 -10.60
CA SER A 228 -9.77 20.10 -11.46
C SER A 228 -8.96 18.83 -11.17
N SER A 229 -9.30 18.08 -10.11
CA SER A 229 -8.55 16.87 -9.73
C SER A 229 -9.44 15.82 -9.09
N LEU A 230 -9.06 14.55 -9.22
CA LEU A 230 -9.61 13.43 -8.45
C LEU A 230 -8.79 13.20 -7.19
N ASN A 231 -9.38 12.49 -6.23
CA ASN A 231 -8.62 11.91 -5.14
C ASN A 231 -7.49 11.00 -5.68
N ALA A 232 -6.32 11.04 -5.05
CA ALA A 232 -5.13 10.33 -5.52
C ALA A 232 -5.34 8.81 -5.62
N SER A 233 -6.07 8.20 -4.67
CA SER A 233 -6.35 6.76 -4.72
C SER A 233 -7.33 6.39 -5.85
N VAL A 234 -8.26 7.27 -6.17
CA VAL A 234 -9.18 7.11 -7.31
C VAL A 234 -8.40 7.20 -8.62
N SER A 235 -7.54 8.21 -8.77
CA SER A 235 -6.67 8.35 -9.95
C SER A 235 -5.79 7.13 -10.16
N ALA A 236 -5.16 6.64 -9.10
CA ALA A 236 -4.36 5.41 -9.13
C ALA A 236 -5.19 4.21 -9.58
N GLY A 237 -6.42 4.05 -9.05
CA GLY A 237 -7.32 2.98 -9.43
C GLY A 237 -7.68 2.99 -10.91
N ILE A 238 -8.00 4.16 -11.47
CA ILE A 238 -8.36 4.31 -12.89
C ILE A 238 -7.21 3.86 -13.80
N VAL A 239 -5.98 4.34 -13.58
CA VAL A 239 -4.85 3.97 -14.46
C VAL A 239 -4.40 2.52 -14.26
N MET A 240 -4.46 2.00 -13.03
CA MET A 240 -4.17 0.59 -12.77
C MET A 240 -5.14 -0.34 -13.51
N TYR A 241 -6.44 -0.07 -13.44
CA TYR A 241 -7.45 -0.95 -14.05
C TYR A 241 -7.51 -0.81 -15.57
N GLU A 242 -7.09 0.31 -16.15
CA GLU A 242 -6.87 0.37 -17.60
C GLU A 242 -5.69 -0.55 -18.00
N ALA A 243 -4.60 -0.56 -17.25
CA ALA A 243 -3.49 -1.47 -17.50
C ALA A 243 -3.93 -2.94 -17.32
N VAL A 244 -4.72 -3.26 -16.29
CA VAL A 244 -5.29 -4.61 -16.09
C VAL A 244 -6.15 -5.05 -17.28
N LYS A 245 -7.03 -4.17 -17.77
CA LYS A 245 -7.89 -4.42 -18.94
C LYS A 245 -7.05 -4.74 -20.16
N GLN A 246 -6.01 -3.96 -20.45
CA GLN A 246 -5.15 -4.16 -21.62
C GLN A 246 -4.32 -5.45 -21.51
N ARG A 247 -3.84 -5.80 -20.33
CA ARG A 247 -3.05 -7.00 -20.06
C ARG A 247 -3.87 -8.30 -20.10
N LYS A 248 -5.18 -8.23 -19.82
CA LYS A 248 -6.09 -9.40 -19.87
C LYS A 248 -6.66 -9.69 -21.27
N ASN A 249 -6.66 -8.71 -22.15
CA ASN A 249 -7.19 -8.86 -23.52
C ASN A 249 -6.14 -9.38 -24.51
N LYS A 250 -5.31 -10.34 -24.03
CA LYS A 250 -4.36 -11.10 -24.87
C LYS A 250 -5.03 -12.33 -25.47
#